data_085c03e08ef92e8cc0cc8612df20760d
#
_entry.id   085c03e08ef92e8cc0cc8612df20760d
#
_cell.length_a   1.000
_cell.length_b   1.000
_cell.length_c   1.000
_cell.angle_alpha   90.00
_cell.angle_beta   90.00
_cell.angle_gamma   90.00
#
_symmetry.space_group_name_H-M   'P 1'
#
loop_
_entity.id
_entity.type
_entity.pdbx_description
1 polymer ?
#
loop_
_entity_poly.entity_id
_entity_poly.type
_entity_poly.pdbx_seq_one_letter_code
_entity_poly.pdbx_strand_id
1 'polypeptide(L)'
;RDRDIFVSTASELGAEVNVQIANGSVNEQVSQIEYFIKKGVDAIVVVAVDCYGLSDIVKKAHDAGILVISYDRLIMNADSDLYISFDNEMVGTMMAEALVANMPAGSNIVSICGSPTDQNVAQANRGFDAVIAKSDLNIIVEEYAPNWLAETAYNVVNKAIADGLTFDGVRCGNDDLASQAFLALSEHRLASKVALVGQDADLAACQRIVEGTQVMTVYKPVEKLAKEAAEIVVQMISGQPLETTDTIFDGVYDVPYEKLVPIMVTRDNIDSVIIDGGFHRREQVYLNMDSAN
;
A
#
# COMPACT_ATOMS: atom_id res chain seq x y z
N ARG A 1 -4.98 13.02 -3.52
CA ARG A 1 -6.41 12.64 -3.49
C ARG A 1 -6.88 12.44 -2.05
N ASP A 2 -6.29 11.55 -1.28
CA ASP A 2 -6.63 11.31 0.13
C ASP A 2 -6.42 12.54 1.03
N ARG A 3 -5.28 13.27 0.88
CA ARG A 3 -5.01 14.53 1.58
C ARG A 3 -6.17 15.53 1.45
N ASP A 4 -6.67 15.74 0.24
CA ASP A 4 -7.69 16.76 -0.02
C ASP A 4 -9.05 16.34 0.60
N ILE A 5 -9.34 15.05 0.62
CA ILE A 5 -10.53 14.48 1.27
C ILE A 5 -10.41 14.58 2.79
N PHE A 6 -9.25 14.23 3.36
CA PHE A 6 -9.01 14.39 4.79
C PHE A 6 -9.23 15.85 5.22
N VAL A 7 -8.60 16.79 4.51
CA VAL A 7 -8.72 18.23 4.81
C VAL A 7 -10.17 18.72 4.71
N SER A 8 -10.89 18.34 3.63
CA SER A 8 -12.29 18.78 3.47
C SER A 8 -13.18 18.19 4.55
N THR A 9 -13.06 16.89 4.84
CA THR A 9 -13.88 16.23 5.87
C THR A 9 -13.61 16.81 7.26
N ALA A 10 -12.34 16.96 7.65
CA ALA A 10 -11.99 17.55 8.93
C ALA A 10 -12.49 19.00 9.06
N SER A 11 -12.41 19.80 7.98
CA SER A 11 -12.89 21.18 7.97
C SER A 11 -14.42 21.25 8.07
N GLU A 12 -15.15 20.35 7.43
CA GLU A 12 -16.63 20.25 7.54
C GLU A 12 -17.04 19.90 8.99
N LEU A 13 -16.20 19.17 9.72
CA LEU A 13 -16.39 18.84 11.13
C LEU A 13 -15.90 19.95 12.08
N GLY A 14 -15.42 21.08 11.55
CA GLY A 14 -15.01 22.25 12.32
C GLY A 14 -13.55 22.28 12.74
N ALA A 15 -12.70 21.37 12.25
CA ALA A 15 -11.28 21.38 12.53
C ALA A 15 -10.50 22.30 11.57
N GLU A 16 -9.43 22.94 12.06
CA GLU A 16 -8.47 23.66 11.22
C GLU A 16 -7.30 22.71 10.88
N VAL A 17 -7.01 22.55 9.60
CA VAL A 17 -5.97 21.62 9.13
C VAL A 17 -4.80 22.37 8.50
N ASN A 18 -3.58 22.05 8.95
CA ASN A 18 -2.33 22.53 8.37
C ASN A 18 -1.58 21.35 7.78
N VAL A 19 -1.20 21.42 6.51
CA VAL A 19 -0.52 20.33 5.78
C VAL A 19 0.91 20.70 5.47
N GLN A 20 1.83 19.76 5.76
CA GLN A 20 3.25 19.84 5.41
C GLN A 20 3.65 18.63 4.55
N ILE A 21 4.66 18.77 3.71
CA ILE A 21 5.14 17.72 2.82
C ILE A 21 6.65 17.56 3.02
N ALA A 22 7.08 16.38 3.45
CA ALA A 22 8.47 16.08 3.76
C ALA A 22 9.33 15.68 2.54
N ASN A 23 8.74 15.48 1.37
CA ASN A 23 9.42 15.13 0.11
C ASN A 23 10.42 13.96 0.24
N GLY A 24 10.04 12.93 1.01
CA GLY A 24 10.88 11.75 1.24
C GLY A 24 12.03 11.93 2.23
N SER A 25 12.11 13.06 2.93
CA SER A 25 13.16 13.36 3.92
C SER A 25 12.64 13.16 5.35
N VAL A 26 13.21 12.20 6.08
CA VAL A 26 12.92 11.97 7.51
C VAL A 26 13.25 13.20 8.35
N ASN A 27 14.40 13.84 8.10
CA ASN A 27 14.82 15.02 8.83
C ASN A 27 13.85 16.20 8.62
N GLU A 28 13.35 16.37 7.42
CA GLU A 28 12.31 17.36 7.12
C GLU A 28 11.02 17.04 7.88
N GLN A 29 10.60 15.76 7.86
CA GLN A 29 9.41 15.32 8.57
C GLN A 29 9.51 15.55 10.08
N VAL A 30 10.66 15.24 10.70
CA VAL A 30 10.92 15.53 12.12
C VAL A 30 10.82 17.04 12.39
N SER A 31 11.39 17.89 11.53
CA SER A 31 11.31 19.34 11.66
C SER A 31 9.88 19.88 11.55
N GLN A 32 9.08 19.30 10.67
CA GLN A 32 7.67 19.64 10.48
C GLN A 32 6.81 19.22 11.71
N ILE A 33 7.05 18.05 12.25
CA ILE A 33 6.39 17.61 13.49
C ILE A 33 6.79 18.54 14.65
N GLU A 34 8.06 18.90 14.75
CA GLU A 34 8.53 19.84 15.78
C GLU A 34 7.88 21.23 15.66
N TYR A 35 7.65 21.68 14.42
CA TYR A 35 6.90 22.91 14.16
C TYR A 35 5.44 22.80 14.69
N PHE A 36 4.75 21.69 14.44
CA PHE A 36 3.39 21.48 14.96
C PHE A 36 3.35 21.39 16.48
N ILE A 37 4.34 20.75 17.10
CA ILE A 37 4.46 20.74 18.57
C ILE A 37 4.58 22.17 19.12
N LYS A 38 5.43 23.00 18.52
CA LYS A 38 5.59 24.41 18.91
C LYS A 38 4.32 25.24 18.69
N LYS A 39 3.53 24.88 17.68
CA LYS A 39 2.24 25.53 17.41
C LYS A 39 1.16 25.15 18.43
N GLY A 40 1.32 24.03 19.14
CA GLY A 40 0.35 23.54 20.09
C GLY A 40 -0.93 23.05 19.40
N VAL A 41 -0.80 22.24 18.34
CA VAL A 41 -1.93 21.58 17.70
C VAL A 41 -2.51 20.49 18.60
N ASP A 42 -3.77 20.09 18.39
CA ASP A 42 -4.42 19.04 19.20
C ASP A 42 -4.01 17.64 18.76
N ALA A 43 -3.77 17.45 17.45
CA ALA A 43 -3.35 16.17 16.89
C ALA A 43 -2.41 16.35 15.69
N ILE A 44 -1.55 15.36 15.46
CA ILE A 44 -0.67 15.25 14.28
C ILE A 44 -0.96 13.93 13.58
N VAL A 45 -1.37 13.99 12.32
CA VAL A 45 -1.59 12.82 11.46
C VAL A 45 -0.39 12.66 10.54
N VAL A 46 0.29 11.52 10.61
CA VAL A 46 1.59 11.30 9.97
C VAL A 46 1.53 10.13 8.98
N VAL A 47 1.90 10.38 7.74
CA VAL A 47 2.32 9.34 6.78
C VAL A 47 3.84 9.22 6.89
N ALA A 48 4.34 8.22 7.61
CA ALA A 48 5.76 8.10 7.89
C ALA A 48 6.60 7.90 6.62
N VAL A 49 7.63 8.72 6.45
CA VAL A 49 8.64 8.56 5.39
C VAL A 49 9.48 7.31 5.65
N ASP A 50 9.88 7.13 6.92
CA ASP A 50 10.57 5.95 7.44
C ASP A 50 9.91 5.58 8.78
N CYS A 51 9.42 4.35 8.88
CA CYS A 51 8.69 3.89 10.05
C CYS A 51 9.55 3.84 11.34
N TYR A 52 10.87 3.78 11.24
CA TYR A 52 11.78 3.71 12.39
C TYR A 52 12.37 5.07 12.79
N GLY A 53 12.20 6.09 11.97
CA GLY A 53 12.87 7.38 12.14
C GLY A 53 12.14 8.42 13.01
N LEU A 54 10.96 8.10 13.58
CA LEU A 54 10.08 9.11 14.17
C LEU A 54 9.76 8.91 15.65
N SER A 55 10.22 7.82 16.29
CA SER A 55 9.84 7.48 17.68
C SER A 55 10.14 8.62 18.68
N ASP A 56 11.32 9.23 18.59
CA ASP A 56 11.74 10.30 19.50
C ASP A 56 10.88 11.56 19.37
N ILE A 57 10.51 11.93 18.14
CA ILE A 57 9.69 13.12 17.93
C ILE A 57 8.22 12.87 18.28
N VAL A 58 7.72 11.65 18.11
CA VAL A 58 6.38 11.25 18.59
C VAL A 58 6.32 11.34 20.11
N LYS A 59 7.35 10.85 20.82
CA LYS A 59 7.43 11.00 22.27
C LYS A 59 7.37 12.46 22.69
N LYS A 60 8.07 13.37 21.99
CA LYS A 60 7.99 14.82 22.29
C LYS A 60 6.58 15.39 22.07
N ALA A 61 5.85 14.90 21.06
CA ALA A 61 4.46 15.30 20.84
C ALA A 61 3.56 14.86 22.00
N HIS A 62 3.69 13.61 22.47
CA HIS A 62 2.98 13.09 23.63
C HIS A 62 3.33 13.87 24.92
N ASP A 63 4.61 14.17 25.15
CA ASP A 63 5.05 14.99 26.29
C ASP A 63 4.43 16.42 26.28
N ALA A 64 4.02 16.89 25.09
CA ALA A 64 3.29 18.15 24.91
C ALA A 64 1.74 17.98 24.95
N GLY A 65 1.23 16.78 25.18
CA GLY A 65 -0.21 16.47 25.22
C GLY A 65 -0.89 16.43 23.85
N ILE A 66 -0.13 16.18 22.77
CA ILE A 66 -0.61 16.14 21.39
C ILE A 66 -0.82 14.70 20.97
N LEU A 67 -1.99 14.38 20.39
CA LEU A 67 -2.29 13.08 19.82
C LEU A 67 -1.47 12.84 18.55
N VAL A 68 -0.96 11.63 18.37
CA VAL A 68 -0.23 11.24 17.15
C VAL A 68 -0.89 10.03 16.49
N ILE A 69 -1.30 10.22 15.24
CA ILE A 69 -1.96 9.20 14.45
C ILE A 69 -1.04 8.74 13.32
N SER A 70 -0.71 7.46 13.32
CA SER A 70 -0.06 6.79 12.18
C SER A 70 -1.09 6.56 11.08
N TYR A 71 -1.00 7.32 9.99
CA TYR A 71 -1.90 7.21 8.84
C TYR A 71 -1.23 6.41 7.74
N ASP A 72 -1.89 5.37 7.26
CA ASP A 72 -1.42 4.43 6.23
C ASP A 72 -0.16 3.63 6.63
N ARG A 73 0.87 4.28 7.19
CA ARG A 73 2.15 3.68 7.57
C ARG A 73 2.35 3.72 9.08
N LEU A 74 2.49 2.56 9.70
CA LEU A 74 2.74 2.44 11.14
C LEU A 74 4.11 3.03 11.51
N ILE A 75 4.13 3.93 12.49
CA ILE A 75 5.39 4.39 13.11
C ILE A 75 5.78 3.35 14.17
N MET A 76 7.01 2.85 14.08
CA MET A 76 7.53 1.81 14.96
C MET A 76 8.08 2.40 16.27
N ASN A 77 7.91 1.66 17.36
CA ASN A 77 8.42 1.99 18.70
C ASN A 77 7.94 3.38 19.20
N ALA A 78 6.74 3.79 18.86
CA ALA A 78 6.28 5.16 18.99
C ALA A 78 5.02 5.35 19.86
N ASP A 79 4.28 4.27 20.14
CA ASP A 79 3.03 4.33 20.92
C ASP A 79 2.01 5.32 20.30
N SER A 80 1.84 5.30 18.99
CA SER A 80 0.84 6.16 18.34
C SER A 80 -0.54 5.94 18.95
N ASP A 81 -1.32 7.01 19.14
CA ASP A 81 -2.66 6.93 19.74
C ASP A 81 -3.65 6.15 18.87
N LEU A 82 -3.39 6.11 17.57
CA LEU A 82 -4.10 5.31 16.59
C LEU A 82 -3.20 5.01 15.40
N TYR A 83 -3.30 3.80 14.88
CA TYR A 83 -2.91 3.45 13.51
C TYR A 83 -4.16 3.22 12.68
N ILE A 84 -4.28 3.89 11.54
CA ILE A 84 -5.36 3.68 10.58
C ILE A 84 -4.80 3.36 9.20
N SER A 85 -5.16 2.20 8.66
CA SER A 85 -4.68 1.71 7.37
C SER A 85 -5.58 0.59 6.84
N PHE A 86 -5.25 0.07 5.67
CA PHE A 86 -5.85 -1.17 5.18
C PHE A 86 -5.22 -2.39 5.85
N ASP A 87 -5.93 -3.53 5.79
CA ASP A 87 -5.37 -4.83 6.17
C ASP A 87 -4.28 -5.24 5.16
N ASN A 88 -3.05 -4.82 5.42
CA ASN A 88 -1.93 -5.09 4.52
C ASN A 88 -1.52 -6.57 4.52
N GLU A 89 -1.80 -7.33 5.59
CA GLU A 89 -1.61 -8.77 5.60
C GLU A 89 -2.59 -9.45 4.64
N MET A 90 -3.85 -8.99 4.60
CA MET A 90 -4.84 -9.43 3.62
C MET A 90 -4.44 -9.06 2.18
N VAL A 91 -3.79 -7.90 1.96
CA VAL A 91 -3.24 -7.54 0.64
C VAL A 91 -2.27 -8.61 0.14
N GLY A 92 -1.31 -9.02 0.97
CA GLY A 92 -0.36 -10.08 0.60
C GLY A 92 -1.04 -11.43 0.38
N THR A 93 -1.99 -11.77 1.23
CA THR A 93 -2.81 -12.98 1.08
C THR A 93 -3.52 -13.02 -0.27
N MET A 94 -4.19 -11.93 -0.67
CA MET A 94 -4.89 -11.83 -1.96
C MET A 94 -3.93 -12.01 -3.16
N MET A 95 -2.73 -11.41 -3.10
CA MET A 95 -1.74 -11.59 -4.16
C MET A 95 -1.28 -13.04 -4.29
N ALA A 96 -1.01 -13.70 -3.18
CA ALA A 96 -0.58 -15.09 -3.17
C ALA A 96 -1.68 -16.04 -3.65
N GLU A 97 -2.92 -15.86 -3.17
CA GLU A 97 -4.08 -16.63 -3.61
C GLU A 97 -4.31 -16.50 -5.11
N ALA A 98 -4.15 -15.29 -5.67
CA ALA A 98 -4.28 -15.06 -7.10
C ALA A 98 -3.19 -15.81 -7.91
N LEU A 99 -1.94 -15.84 -7.43
CA LEU A 99 -0.88 -16.63 -8.07
C LEU A 99 -1.16 -18.12 -7.96
N VAL A 100 -1.55 -18.63 -6.79
CA VAL A 100 -1.91 -20.04 -6.58
C VAL A 100 -3.05 -20.47 -7.52
N ALA A 101 -4.05 -19.62 -7.73
CA ALA A 101 -5.19 -19.92 -8.59
C ALA A 101 -4.86 -19.90 -10.10
N ASN A 102 -3.78 -19.20 -10.50
CA ASN A 102 -3.47 -18.95 -11.90
C ASN A 102 -2.16 -19.63 -12.38
N MET A 103 -1.48 -20.38 -11.51
CA MET A 103 -0.22 -21.03 -11.83
C MET A 103 -0.29 -22.54 -11.58
N PRO A 104 0.39 -23.36 -12.38
CA PRO A 104 0.53 -24.79 -12.11
C PRO A 104 1.27 -25.06 -10.77
N ALA A 105 1.00 -26.20 -10.17
CA ALA A 105 1.77 -26.69 -9.04
C ALA A 105 3.26 -26.85 -9.38
N GLY A 106 4.15 -26.50 -8.48
CA GLY A 106 5.60 -26.51 -8.67
C GLY A 106 6.16 -25.30 -9.42
N SER A 107 5.32 -24.32 -9.76
CA SER A 107 5.74 -23.09 -10.43
C SER A 107 6.62 -22.19 -9.55
N ASN A 108 7.46 -21.41 -10.20
CA ASN A 108 8.40 -20.48 -9.56
C ASN A 108 7.92 -19.03 -9.62
N ILE A 109 8.21 -18.28 -8.57
CA ILE A 109 7.85 -16.87 -8.41
C ILE A 109 9.12 -16.02 -8.25
N VAL A 110 9.16 -14.90 -8.95
CA VAL A 110 10.04 -13.76 -8.65
C VAL A 110 9.24 -12.76 -7.82
N SER A 111 9.65 -12.53 -6.58
CA SER A 111 9.01 -11.61 -5.63
C SER A 111 9.79 -10.31 -5.54
N ILE A 112 9.15 -9.19 -5.90
CA ILE A 112 9.73 -7.85 -5.83
C ILE A 112 8.91 -7.06 -4.81
N CYS A 113 9.43 -7.01 -3.58
CA CYS A 113 8.81 -6.33 -2.46
C CYS A 113 8.96 -4.81 -2.56
N GLY A 114 8.14 -4.07 -1.82
CA GLY A 114 8.27 -2.63 -1.70
C GLY A 114 9.47 -2.19 -0.85
N SER A 115 9.42 -0.97 -0.32
CA SER A 115 10.52 -0.43 0.49
C SER A 115 10.65 -1.15 1.84
N PRO A 116 11.87 -1.55 2.25
CA PRO A 116 12.08 -2.20 3.55
C PRO A 116 11.85 -1.26 4.76
N THR A 117 11.75 0.06 4.54
CA THR A 117 11.44 1.06 5.58
C THR A 117 9.95 1.34 5.72
N ASP A 118 9.10 0.55 5.05
CA ASP A 118 7.65 0.65 5.09
C ASP A 118 7.06 -0.62 5.73
N GLN A 119 6.40 -0.49 6.88
CA GLN A 119 5.82 -1.62 7.59
C GLN A 119 4.67 -2.31 6.85
N ASN A 120 4.02 -1.63 5.93
CA ASN A 120 3.01 -2.24 5.05
C ASN A 120 3.62 -3.40 4.24
N VAL A 121 4.88 -3.26 3.83
CA VAL A 121 5.62 -4.31 3.11
C VAL A 121 5.82 -5.54 3.98
N ALA A 122 6.24 -5.37 5.24
CA ALA A 122 6.42 -6.48 6.16
C ALA A 122 5.08 -7.18 6.47
N GLN A 123 3.99 -6.42 6.62
CA GLN A 123 2.64 -6.97 6.80
C GLN A 123 2.20 -7.77 5.57
N ALA A 124 2.34 -7.20 4.36
CA ALA A 124 1.98 -7.87 3.12
C ALA A 124 2.83 -9.14 2.89
N ASN A 125 4.12 -9.10 3.23
CA ASN A 125 4.97 -10.30 3.15
C ASN A 125 4.45 -11.41 4.06
N ARG A 126 4.07 -11.11 5.32
CA ARG A 126 3.50 -12.14 6.22
C ARG A 126 2.28 -12.83 5.62
N GLY A 127 1.34 -12.06 5.05
CA GLY A 127 0.15 -12.62 4.41
C GLY A 127 0.49 -13.45 3.17
N PHE A 128 1.38 -12.95 2.33
CA PHE A 128 1.85 -13.63 1.14
C PHE A 128 2.54 -14.95 1.48
N ASP A 129 3.52 -14.92 2.37
CA ASP A 129 4.33 -16.08 2.76
C ASP A 129 3.48 -17.16 3.44
N ALA A 130 2.48 -16.75 4.24
CA ALA A 130 1.57 -17.68 4.91
C ALA A 130 0.72 -18.51 3.92
N VAL A 131 0.39 -17.97 2.76
CA VAL A 131 -0.30 -18.70 1.67
C VAL A 131 0.68 -19.53 0.88
N ILE A 132 1.82 -18.96 0.46
CA ILE A 132 2.83 -19.68 -0.33
C ILE A 132 3.36 -20.90 0.43
N ALA A 133 3.60 -20.79 1.74
CA ALA A 133 4.05 -21.91 2.58
C ALA A 133 3.08 -23.11 2.61
N LYS A 134 1.81 -22.92 2.24
CA LYS A 134 0.78 -23.96 2.15
C LYS A 134 0.49 -24.41 0.72
N SER A 135 1.18 -23.82 -0.26
CA SER A 135 1.04 -24.11 -1.69
C SER A 135 2.23 -24.93 -2.20
N ASP A 136 2.15 -25.35 -3.46
CA ASP A 136 3.27 -25.99 -4.17
C ASP A 136 4.10 -24.97 -4.98
N LEU A 137 3.98 -23.67 -4.72
CA LEU A 137 4.73 -22.62 -5.42
C LEU A 137 6.05 -22.32 -4.70
N ASN A 138 7.06 -21.88 -5.46
CA ASN A 138 8.39 -21.61 -4.92
C ASN A 138 8.80 -20.16 -5.19
N ILE A 139 9.21 -19.41 -4.17
CA ILE A 139 9.87 -18.12 -4.35
C ILE A 139 11.35 -18.41 -4.65
N ILE A 140 11.81 -18.11 -5.87
CA ILE A 140 13.19 -18.35 -6.31
C ILE A 140 14.06 -17.10 -6.30
N VAL A 141 13.42 -15.92 -6.32
CA VAL A 141 14.05 -14.61 -6.17
C VAL A 141 13.16 -13.77 -5.25
N GLU A 142 13.75 -13.15 -4.24
CA GLU A 142 13.09 -12.12 -3.43
C GLU A 142 14.01 -10.91 -3.33
N GLU A 143 13.51 -9.76 -3.77
CA GLU A 143 14.25 -8.49 -3.75
C GLU A 143 13.34 -7.36 -3.26
N TYR A 144 13.95 -6.38 -2.62
CA TYR A 144 13.26 -5.19 -2.13
C TYR A 144 13.54 -3.99 -3.04
N ALA A 145 12.58 -3.10 -3.18
CA ALA A 145 12.69 -1.85 -3.92
C ALA A 145 12.87 -0.68 -2.94
N PRO A 146 14.10 -0.27 -2.59
CA PRO A 146 14.33 0.84 -1.67
C PRO A 146 13.62 2.10 -2.15
N ASN A 147 12.97 2.80 -1.23
CA ASN A 147 12.16 3.99 -1.53
C ASN A 147 11.09 3.78 -2.63
N TRP A 148 10.64 2.52 -2.80
CA TRP A 148 9.67 2.16 -3.85
C TRP A 148 10.14 2.47 -5.27
N LEU A 149 11.46 2.45 -5.53
CA LEU A 149 12.03 2.75 -6.84
C LEU A 149 11.55 1.72 -7.88
N ALA A 150 10.67 2.13 -8.76
CA ALA A 150 9.99 1.23 -9.71
C ALA A 150 10.97 0.51 -10.66
N GLU A 151 12.05 1.17 -11.10
CA GLU A 151 13.10 0.60 -11.96
C GLU A 151 13.74 -0.67 -11.38
N THR A 152 13.69 -0.85 -10.06
CA THR A 152 14.16 -2.07 -9.40
C THR A 152 13.48 -3.31 -10.00
N ALA A 153 12.19 -3.25 -10.25
CA ALA A 153 11.44 -4.39 -10.81
C ALA A 153 11.89 -4.74 -12.24
N TYR A 154 12.15 -3.74 -13.07
CA TYR A 154 12.72 -3.96 -14.42
C TYR A 154 14.06 -4.69 -14.33
N ASN A 155 14.96 -4.21 -13.47
CA ASN A 155 16.29 -4.77 -13.30
C ASN A 155 16.27 -6.20 -12.76
N VAL A 156 15.41 -6.48 -11.77
CA VAL A 156 15.27 -7.82 -11.16
C VAL A 156 14.76 -8.84 -12.17
N VAL A 157 13.71 -8.51 -12.93
CA VAL A 157 13.14 -9.41 -13.95
C VAL A 157 14.17 -9.67 -15.06
N ASN A 158 14.83 -8.64 -15.59
CA ASN A 158 15.87 -8.81 -16.62
C ASN A 158 17.03 -9.65 -16.11
N LYS A 159 17.46 -9.44 -14.86
CA LYS A 159 18.52 -10.25 -14.25
C LYS A 159 18.11 -11.72 -14.13
N ALA A 160 16.91 -11.99 -13.63
CA ALA A 160 16.40 -13.36 -13.52
C ALA A 160 16.39 -14.09 -14.89
N ILE A 161 15.95 -13.40 -15.96
CA ILE A 161 15.95 -13.93 -17.31
C ILE A 161 17.38 -14.16 -17.81
N ALA A 162 18.29 -13.20 -17.62
CA ALA A 162 19.69 -13.29 -18.04
C ALA A 162 20.45 -14.41 -17.31
N ASP A 163 20.12 -14.68 -16.05
CA ASP A 163 20.67 -15.78 -15.26
C ASP A 163 20.08 -17.15 -15.68
N GLY A 164 19.16 -17.20 -16.64
CA GLY A 164 18.54 -18.41 -17.16
C GLY A 164 17.50 -19.03 -16.22
N LEU A 165 16.96 -18.26 -15.26
CA LEU A 165 15.90 -18.72 -14.37
C LEU A 165 14.58 -18.85 -15.13
N THR A 166 13.83 -19.91 -14.83
CA THR A 166 12.47 -20.11 -15.32
C THR A 166 11.48 -19.81 -14.20
N PHE A 167 10.51 -18.94 -14.46
CA PHE A 167 9.47 -18.57 -13.51
C PHE A 167 8.16 -18.32 -14.24
N ASP A 168 7.06 -18.56 -13.54
CA ASP A 168 5.69 -18.50 -14.08
C ASP A 168 4.90 -17.35 -13.44
N GLY A 169 5.42 -16.77 -12.35
CA GLY A 169 4.79 -15.66 -11.64
C GLY A 169 5.77 -14.57 -11.24
N VAL A 170 5.26 -13.34 -11.22
CA VAL A 170 5.93 -12.17 -10.65
C VAL A 170 4.98 -11.50 -9.66
N ARG A 171 5.39 -11.43 -8.39
CA ARG A 171 4.77 -10.58 -7.39
C ARG A 171 5.47 -9.23 -7.39
N CYS A 172 4.69 -8.16 -7.48
CA CYS A 172 5.18 -6.78 -7.30
C CYS A 172 4.50 -6.13 -6.10
N GLY A 173 5.28 -5.45 -5.27
CA GLY A 173 4.79 -4.77 -4.08
C GLY A 173 3.72 -3.71 -4.37
N ASN A 174 3.72 -3.11 -5.57
CA ASN A 174 2.67 -2.22 -6.07
C ASN A 174 2.61 -2.23 -7.62
N ASP A 175 1.69 -1.47 -8.20
CA ASP A 175 1.46 -1.42 -9.64
C ASP A 175 2.51 -0.59 -10.42
N ASP A 176 3.23 0.33 -9.76
CA ASP A 176 4.40 0.98 -10.36
C ASP A 176 5.52 -0.02 -10.61
N LEU A 177 5.83 -0.86 -9.61
CA LEU A 177 6.76 -1.98 -9.77
C LEU A 177 6.25 -2.96 -10.83
N ALA A 178 4.94 -3.29 -10.82
CA ALA A 178 4.34 -4.18 -11.81
C ALA A 178 4.46 -3.61 -13.24
N SER A 179 4.37 -2.29 -13.42
CA SER A 179 4.55 -1.66 -14.73
C SER A 179 5.97 -1.83 -15.27
N GLN A 180 6.96 -1.74 -14.41
CA GLN A 180 8.36 -1.96 -14.80
C GLN A 180 8.69 -3.45 -15.00
N ALA A 181 8.13 -4.33 -14.18
CA ALA A 181 8.23 -5.77 -14.41
C ALA A 181 7.56 -6.17 -15.75
N PHE A 182 6.37 -5.62 -16.03
CA PHE A 182 5.67 -5.83 -17.30
C PHE A 182 6.49 -5.38 -18.51
N LEU A 183 7.19 -4.25 -18.42
CA LEU A 183 8.07 -3.77 -19.48
C LEU A 183 9.16 -4.79 -19.78
N ALA A 184 9.88 -5.27 -18.76
CA ALA A 184 10.90 -6.29 -18.90
C ALA A 184 10.33 -7.60 -19.49
N LEU A 185 9.19 -8.09 -18.98
CA LEU A 185 8.52 -9.27 -19.53
C LEU A 185 8.12 -9.09 -20.98
N SER A 186 7.67 -7.90 -21.39
CA SER A 186 7.26 -7.59 -22.76
C SER A 186 8.43 -7.65 -23.74
N GLU A 187 9.58 -7.09 -23.38
CA GLU A 187 10.81 -7.12 -24.18
C GLU A 187 11.26 -8.56 -24.46
N HIS A 188 11.02 -9.46 -23.51
CA HIS A 188 11.33 -10.89 -23.63
C HIS A 188 10.15 -11.75 -24.14
N ARG A 189 9.02 -11.15 -24.54
CA ARG A 189 7.80 -11.84 -25.03
C ARG A 189 7.20 -12.81 -23.98
N LEU A 190 7.27 -12.43 -22.72
CA LEU A 190 6.77 -13.19 -21.57
C LEU A 190 5.54 -12.57 -20.93
N ALA A 191 5.13 -11.35 -21.29
CA ALA A 191 4.07 -10.58 -20.65
C ALA A 191 2.70 -11.30 -20.55
N SER A 192 2.36 -12.17 -21.52
CA SER A 192 1.13 -12.96 -21.51
C SER A 192 1.31 -14.40 -20.98
N LYS A 193 2.51 -14.75 -20.53
CA LYS A 193 2.86 -16.12 -20.11
C LYS A 193 3.18 -16.21 -18.63
N VAL A 194 3.54 -15.08 -18.01
CA VAL A 194 3.91 -14.98 -16.60
C VAL A 194 2.78 -14.28 -15.87
N ALA A 195 2.29 -14.90 -14.80
CA ALA A 195 1.26 -14.31 -13.95
C ALA A 195 1.83 -13.12 -13.18
N LEU A 196 1.29 -11.93 -13.38
CA LEU A 196 1.72 -10.69 -12.75
C LEU A 196 0.66 -10.21 -11.77
N VAL A 197 1.06 -9.87 -10.54
CA VAL A 197 0.17 -9.33 -9.50
C VAL A 197 0.77 -8.05 -8.90
N GLY A 198 -0.11 -7.14 -8.45
CA GLY A 198 0.27 -5.87 -7.84
C GLY A 198 -0.81 -5.34 -6.91
N GLN A 199 -0.67 -4.09 -6.46
CA GLN A 199 -1.68 -3.36 -5.68
C GLN A 199 -1.71 -1.89 -6.09
N ASP A 200 -2.77 -1.19 -5.66
CA ASP A 200 -3.13 0.22 -5.77
C ASP A 200 -4.12 0.52 -6.90
N ALA A 201 -4.42 -0.43 -7.76
CA ALA A 201 -5.36 -0.31 -8.88
C ALA A 201 -5.04 0.87 -9.80
N ASP A 202 -3.76 1.06 -10.12
CA ASP A 202 -3.33 2.08 -11.06
C ASP A 202 -3.98 1.88 -12.43
N LEU A 203 -4.20 2.97 -13.16
CA LEU A 203 -4.87 2.90 -14.47
C LEU A 203 -4.17 1.90 -15.41
N ALA A 204 -2.83 1.91 -15.45
CA ALA A 204 -2.07 0.98 -16.27
C ALA A 204 -2.25 -0.49 -15.85
N ALA A 205 -2.38 -0.76 -14.54
CA ALA A 205 -2.67 -2.10 -14.04
C ALA A 205 -4.09 -2.53 -14.42
N CYS A 206 -5.08 -1.64 -14.28
CA CYS A 206 -6.45 -1.89 -14.70
C CYS A 206 -6.54 -2.20 -16.21
N GLN A 207 -5.78 -1.49 -17.05
CA GLN A 207 -5.66 -1.78 -18.47
C GLN A 207 -5.07 -3.17 -18.72
N ARG A 208 -3.96 -3.52 -18.05
CA ARG A 208 -3.34 -4.85 -18.18
C ARG A 208 -4.26 -5.99 -17.71
N ILE A 209 -5.10 -5.75 -16.71
CA ILE A 209 -6.08 -6.74 -16.24
C ILE A 209 -7.12 -7.03 -17.32
N VAL A 210 -7.70 -6.00 -17.95
CA VAL A 210 -8.69 -6.21 -19.03
C VAL A 210 -8.05 -6.80 -20.30
N GLU A 211 -6.80 -6.48 -20.57
CA GLU A 211 -5.98 -7.05 -21.66
C GLU A 211 -5.52 -8.48 -21.37
N GLY A 212 -5.57 -8.96 -20.12
CA GLY A 212 -5.15 -10.30 -19.72
C GLY A 212 -3.65 -10.46 -19.50
N THR A 213 -2.92 -9.36 -19.27
CA THR A 213 -1.45 -9.36 -19.04
C THR A 213 -1.07 -9.08 -17.57
N GLN A 214 -2.05 -8.82 -16.73
CA GLN A 214 -1.93 -8.82 -15.26
C GLN A 214 -3.13 -9.57 -14.69
N VAL A 215 -2.89 -10.45 -13.70
CA VAL A 215 -3.92 -11.32 -13.12
C VAL A 215 -4.87 -10.52 -12.23
N MET A 216 -4.29 -9.68 -11.39
CA MET A 216 -5.04 -8.87 -10.42
C MET A 216 -4.24 -7.67 -9.94
N THR A 217 -4.95 -6.75 -9.32
CA THR A 217 -4.41 -5.73 -8.42
C THR A 217 -5.25 -5.68 -7.14
N VAL A 218 -4.69 -5.16 -6.06
CA VAL A 218 -5.46 -4.90 -4.84
C VAL A 218 -5.85 -3.43 -4.82
N TYR A 219 -7.15 -3.17 -4.81
CA TYR A 219 -7.70 -1.82 -4.65
C TYR A 219 -7.86 -1.47 -3.17
N LYS A 220 -7.31 -0.34 -2.81
CA LYS A 220 -7.45 0.28 -1.49
C LYS A 220 -8.23 1.59 -1.67
N PRO A 221 -9.53 1.67 -1.26
CA PRO A 221 -10.33 2.88 -1.43
C PRO A 221 -9.83 3.99 -0.49
N VAL A 222 -8.75 4.67 -0.89
CA VAL A 222 -8.06 5.72 -0.09
C VAL A 222 -8.97 6.87 0.31
N GLU A 223 -10.02 7.12 -0.46
CA GLU A 223 -11.04 8.14 -0.14
C GLU A 223 -11.80 7.77 1.14
N LYS A 224 -12.12 6.47 1.30
CA LYS A 224 -12.76 5.96 2.51
C LYS A 224 -11.81 6.08 3.70
N LEU A 225 -10.54 5.68 3.53
CA LEU A 225 -9.51 5.79 4.56
C LEU A 225 -9.37 7.25 5.04
N ALA A 226 -9.26 8.20 4.11
CA ALA A 226 -9.06 9.60 4.43
C ALA A 226 -10.26 10.21 5.18
N LYS A 227 -11.47 9.86 4.75
CA LYS A 227 -12.70 10.31 5.41
C LYS A 227 -12.80 9.75 6.82
N GLU A 228 -12.63 8.45 6.99
CA GLU A 228 -12.72 7.76 8.26
C GLU A 228 -11.66 8.25 9.25
N ALA A 229 -10.42 8.45 8.77
CA ALA A 229 -9.36 9.03 9.59
C ALA A 229 -9.71 10.45 10.07
N ALA A 230 -10.24 11.31 9.22
CA ALA A 230 -10.64 12.67 9.61
C ALA A 230 -11.76 12.65 10.68
N GLU A 231 -12.76 11.78 10.49
CA GLU A 231 -13.88 11.62 11.45
C GLU A 231 -13.38 11.15 12.81
N ILE A 232 -12.53 10.09 12.84
CA ILE A 232 -12.00 9.53 14.08
C ILE A 232 -11.09 10.54 14.80
N VAL A 233 -10.21 11.22 14.08
CA VAL A 233 -9.29 12.20 14.69
C VAL A 233 -10.07 13.36 15.34
N VAL A 234 -11.11 13.87 14.69
CA VAL A 234 -11.96 14.93 15.25
C VAL A 234 -12.71 14.43 16.49
N GLN A 235 -13.20 13.18 16.50
CA GLN A 235 -13.82 12.57 17.67
C GLN A 235 -12.83 12.46 18.83
N MET A 236 -11.60 11.97 18.58
CA MET A 236 -10.54 11.84 19.59
C MET A 236 -10.18 13.19 20.22
N ILE A 237 -10.00 14.23 19.40
CA ILE A 237 -9.73 15.62 19.86
C ILE A 237 -10.88 16.12 20.74
N SER A 238 -12.13 15.75 20.42
CA SER A 238 -13.31 16.11 21.21
C SER A 238 -13.47 15.30 22.49
N GLY A 239 -12.52 14.42 22.81
CA GLY A 239 -12.53 13.59 24.02
C GLY A 239 -13.51 12.40 23.94
N GLN A 240 -13.98 12.04 22.77
CA GLN A 240 -14.80 10.85 22.58
C GLN A 240 -13.93 9.59 22.58
N PRO A 241 -14.42 8.46 23.14
CA PRO A 241 -13.66 7.22 23.17
C PRO A 241 -13.46 6.68 21.77
N LEU A 242 -12.28 6.09 21.55
CA LEU A 242 -11.99 5.32 20.33
C LEU A 242 -12.77 4.00 20.36
N GLU A 243 -13.49 3.67 19.29
CA GLU A 243 -14.35 2.48 19.24
C GLU A 243 -13.61 1.24 18.69
N THR A 244 -12.44 1.41 18.06
CA THR A 244 -11.68 0.29 17.52
C THR A 244 -11.21 -0.67 18.62
N THR A 245 -11.31 -1.98 18.35
CA THR A 245 -10.92 -3.04 19.29
C THR A 245 -9.68 -3.80 18.83
N ASP A 246 -9.27 -3.62 17.56
CA ASP A 246 -8.06 -4.24 17.01
C ASP A 246 -6.82 -3.48 17.49
N THR A 247 -5.72 -4.20 17.62
CA THR A 247 -4.40 -3.65 17.94
C THR A 247 -3.34 -4.19 17.00
N ILE A 248 -2.25 -3.45 16.86
CA ILE A 248 -1.04 -3.90 16.17
C ILE A 248 0.18 -3.59 17.01
N PHE A 249 1.11 -4.54 17.09
CA PHE A 249 2.35 -4.35 17.83
C PHE A 249 3.35 -3.53 17.00
N ASP A 250 3.78 -2.38 17.53
CA ASP A 250 4.70 -1.47 16.85
C ASP A 250 6.19 -1.76 17.13
N GLY A 251 6.47 -2.88 17.79
CA GLY A 251 7.81 -3.26 18.24
C GLY A 251 8.01 -3.08 19.75
N VAL A 252 7.24 -2.22 20.39
CA VAL A 252 7.27 -1.94 21.86
C VAL A 252 5.86 -1.90 22.45
N TYR A 253 4.89 -1.36 21.73
CA TYR A 253 3.53 -1.09 22.21
C TYR A 253 2.47 -1.77 21.35
N ASP A 254 1.32 -2.06 21.96
CA ASP A 254 0.10 -2.46 21.26
C ASP A 254 -0.71 -1.21 20.91
N VAL A 255 -0.58 -0.76 19.67
CA VAL A 255 -1.24 0.46 19.15
C VAL A 255 -2.66 0.12 18.71
N PRO A 256 -3.69 0.92 19.07
CA PRO A 256 -5.03 0.77 18.53
C PRO A 256 -4.99 0.82 16.98
N TYR A 257 -5.70 -0.10 16.34
CA TYR A 257 -5.65 -0.25 14.87
C TYR A 257 -7.03 -0.21 14.24
N GLU A 258 -7.33 0.85 13.52
CA GLU A 258 -8.49 0.93 12.64
C GLU A 258 -8.12 0.35 11.28
N LYS A 259 -8.74 -0.79 10.96
CA LYS A 259 -8.34 -1.65 9.85
C LYS A 259 -9.41 -1.71 8.77
N LEU A 260 -9.15 -1.10 7.62
CA LEU A 260 -10.03 -1.14 6.46
C LEU A 260 -9.75 -2.37 5.59
N VAL A 261 -10.81 -2.92 4.99
CA VAL A 261 -10.71 -4.10 4.13
C VAL A 261 -10.30 -3.68 2.71
N PRO A 262 -9.18 -4.20 2.16
CA PRO A 262 -8.82 -4.03 0.76
C PRO A 262 -9.70 -4.90 -0.14
N ILE A 263 -9.68 -4.64 -1.46
CA ILE A 263 -10.51 -5.35 -2.43
C ILE A 263 -9.62 -5.93 -3.54
N MET A 264 -9.65 -7.24 -3.72
CA MET A 264 -9.02 -7.88 -4.89
C MET A 264 -9.78 -7.48 -6.15
N VAL A 265 -9.08 -6.94 -7.14
CA VAL A 265 -9.62 -6.57 -8.45
C VAL A 265 -9.05 -7.49 -9.51
N THR A 266 -9.94 -8.18 -10.19
CA THR A 266 -9.65 -9.06 -11.32
C THR A 266 -10.50 -8.63 -12.53
N ARG A 267 -10.34 -9.31 -13.66
CA ARG A 267 -11.16 -9.06 -14.85
C ARG A 267 -12.67 -9.24 -14.59
N ASP A 268 -13.03 -10.11 -13.64
CA ASP A 268 -14.44 -10.44 -13.38
C ASP A 268 -15.20 -9.36 -12.62
N ASN A 269 -14.48 -8.53 -11.82
CA ASN A 269 -15.12 -7.52 -10.98
C ASN A 269 -14.63 -6.08 -11.20
N ILE A 270 -13.72 -5.85 -12.15
CA ILE A 270 -13.15 -4.53 -12.41
C ILE A 270 -14.22 -3.48 -12.76
N ASP A 271 -15.25 -3.86 -13.51
CA ASP A 271 -16.33 -2.95 -13.85
C ASP A 271 -17.09 -2.47 -12.60
N SER A 272 -17.50 -3.40 -11.73
CA SER A 272 -18.26 -3.04 -10.53
C SER A 272 -17.41 -2.32 -9.47
N VAL A 273 -16.13 -2.70 -9.32
CA VAL A 273 -15.26 -2.13 -8.27
C VAL A 273 -14.62 -0.81 -8.70
N ILE A 274 -14.06 -0.77 -9.89
CA ILE A 274 -13.25 0.36 -10.36
C ILE A 274 -14.06 1.38 -11.15
N ILE A 275 -14.89 0.92 -12.08
CA ILE A 275 -15.64 1.81 -12.98
C ILE A 275 -16.89 2.33 -12.30
N ASP A 276 -17.78 1.46 -11.84
CA ASP A 276 -19.01 1.84 -11.14
C ASP A 276 -18.69 2.53 -9.80
N GLY A 277 -17.58 2.15 -9.15
CA GLY A 277 -17.01 2.83 -7.98
C GLY A 277 -16.44 4.23 -8.27
N GLY A 278 -16.30 4.62 -9.54
CA GLY A 278 -15.84 5.96 -9.96
C GLY A 278 -14.34 6.20 -9.79
N PHE A 279 -13.55 5.16 -9.58
CA PHE A 279 -12.09 5.30 -9.40
C PHE A 279 -11.37 5.61 -10.72
N HIS A 280 -11.70 4.87 -11.78
CA HIS A 280 -11.29 5.15 -13.16
C HIS A 280 -12.48 5.16 -14.11
N ARG A 281 -12.36 5.88 -15.24
CA ARG A 281 -13.39 5.88 -16.27
C ARG A 281 -13.25 4.67 -17.18
N ARG A 282 -14.40 4.14 -17.65
CA ARG A 282 -14.44 2.98 -18.54
C ARG A 282 -13.59 3.16 -19.80
N GLU A 283 -13.72 4.31 -20.47
CA GLU A 283 -12.98 4.62 -21.68
C GLU A 283 -11.46 4.68 -21.49
N GLN A 284 -10.98 4.92 -20.26
CA GLN A 284 -9.56 4.89 -19.92
C GLN A 284 -9.09 3.45 -19.66
N VAL A 285 -9.85 2.67 -18.91
CA VAL A 285 -9.52 1.28 -18.57
C VAL A 285 -9.50 0.39 -19.82
N TYR A 286 -10.48 0.57 -20.71
CA TYR A 286 -10.65 -0.24 -21.94
C TYR A 286 -10.01 0.39 -23.18
N LEU A 287 -9.15 1.41 -23.02
CA LEU A 287 -8.56 2.20 -24.12
C LEU A 287 -8.00 1.34 -25.28
N ASN A 288 -7.31 0.26 -24.95
CA ASN A 288 -6.68 -0.60 -25.94
C ASN A 288 -7.60 -1.73 -26.44
N MET A 289 -8.75 -1.95 -25.79
CA MET A 289 -9.72 -3.01 -26.15
C MET A 289 -10.72 -2.53 -27.19
N ASP A 290 -11.07 -1.26 -27.19
CA ASP A 290 -12.05 -0.67 -28.13
C ASP A 290 -11.49 -0.48 -29.56
N SER A 291 -10.18 -0.68 -29.74
CA SER A 291 -9.51 -0.55 -31.05
C SER A 291 -9.59 -1.81 -31.93
N ALA A 292 -10.30 -2.85 -31.48
CA ALA A 292 -10.38 -4.16 -32.15
C ALA A 292 -11.76 -4.44 -32.80
N ASN A 293 -12.62 -3.39 -33.03
CA ASN A 293 -13.88 -3.52 -33.77
C ASN A 293 -13.87 -2.71 -35.05
#